data_52edc532ab780e986522578661654b80
#
_entry.id   52edc532ab780e986522578661654b80
#
_cell.length_a   1.000
_cell.length_b   1.000
_cell.length_c   1.000
_cell.angle_alpha   90.00
_cell.angle_beta   90.00
_cell.angle_gamma   90.00
#
_symmetry.space_group_name_H-M   'P 1'
#
loop_
_entity.id
_entity.type
_entity.pdbx_description
1 polymer ?
#
loop_
_entity_poly.entity_id
_entity_poly.type
_entity_poly.pdbx_seq_one_letter_code
_entity_poly.pdbx_strand_id
1 'polypeptide(L)'
;MKKNRNQIGNPAARKVFIFHFFFMLIFISFQTLAQTKWVAPKEADDLKNPLVSNTAALKEGKTLYVSYCTPCHGEKGRGDGVAAASLSTKPADHSSEYVQKQSDGALFWMITEGRNPMPAYKQSFSDQQRWELVDYIRTLAKNTKKI
;
A
#
# COMPACT_ATOMS: atom_id res chain seq x y z
N MET A 1 -8.75 -42.95 -59.35
CA MET A 1 -8.39 -42.33 -58.03
C MET A 1 -8.82 -40.87 -58.08
N LYS A 2 -9.95 -40.49 -57.46
CA LYS A 2 -10.43 -39.08 -57.38
C LYS A 2 -9.95 -38.48 -56.06
N LYS A 3 -9.06 -37.52 -56.11
CA LYS A 3 -8.51 -36.77 -54.99
C LYS A 3 -9.54 -35.75 -54.51
N ASN A 4 -10.10 -35.96 -53.35
CA ASN A 4 -11.06 -35.08 -52.71
C ASN A 4 -10.35 -33.84 -52.19
N ARG A 5 -10.50 -32.72 -52.88
CA ARG A 5 -10.00 -31.38 -52.52
C ARG A 5 -11.23 -30.55 -52.26
N ASN A 6 -11.63 -30.36 -51.02
CA ASN A 6 -12.44 -29.22 -50.56
C ASN A 6 -12.76 -29.38 -49.06
N GLN A 7 -11.84 -28.94 -48.20
CA GLN A 7 -12.17 -28.51 -46.86
C GLN A 7 -11.47 -27.17 -46.61
N ILE A 8 -11.82 -26.19 -47.46
CA ILE A 8 -11.46 -24.79 -47.15
C ILE A 8 -12.55 -24.28 -46.24
N GLY A 9 -12.25 -24.19 -44.90
CA GLY A 9 -13.20 -23.76 -43.87
C GLY A 9 -13.88 -22.45 -44.23
N ASN A 10 -15.20 -22.40 -44.00
CA ASN A 10 -16.09 -21.30 -44.26
C ASN A 10 -15.52 -19.97 -43.72
N PRO A 11 -15.26 -18.95 -44.61
CA PRO A 11 -14.64 -17.69 -44.18
C PRO A 11 -15.51 -16.91 -43.17
N ALA A 12 -16.83 -17.17 -43.14
CA ALA A 12 -17.73 -16.59 -42.13
C ALA A 12 -17.45 -17.15 -40.71
N ALA A 13 -17.23 -18.47 -40.62
CA ALA A 13 -16.92 -19.11 -39.32
C ALA A 13 -15.58 -18.61 -38.77
N ARG A 14 -14.60 -18.36 -39.63
CA ARG A 14 -13.30 -17.85 -39.25
C ARG A 14 -13.37 -16.41 -38.72
N LYS A 15 -14.21 -15.55 -39.29
CA LYS A 15 -14.44 -14.19 -38.79
C LYS A 15 -15.15 -14.15 -37.43
N VAL A 16 -16.12 -15.02 -37.22
CA VAL A 16 -16.85 -15.17 -35.95
C VAL A 16 -15.89 -15.64 -34.84
N PHE A 17 -15.01 -16.60 -35.14
CA PHE A 17 -14.02 -17.11 -34.17
C PHE A 17 -12.99 -16.03 -33.79
N ILE A 18 -12.51 -15.24 -34.72
CA ILE A 18 -11.57 -14.15 -34.48
C ILE A 18 -12.22 -13.06 -33.61
N PHE A 19 -13.51 -12.74 -33.90
CA PHE A 19 -14.25 -11.72 -33.15
C PHE A 19 -14.49 -12.14 -31.67
N HIS A 20 -14.84 -13.41 -31.44
CA HIS A 20 -15.00 -13.94 -30.07
C HIS A 20 -13.68 -14.05 -29.32
N PHE A 21 -12.60 -14.40 -30.01
CA PHE A 21 -11.28 -14.45 -29.39
C PHE A 21 -10.77 -13.06 -28.99
N PHE A 22 -11.00 -12.05 -29.82
CA PHE A 22 -10.67 -10.65 -29.52
C PHE A 22 -11.55 -10.09 -28.39
N PHE A 23 -12.83 -10.43 -28.35
CA PHE A 23 -13.76 -10.04 -27.30
C PHE A 23 -13.38 -10.68 -25.95
N MET A 24 -12.95 -11.93 -25.96
CA MET A 24 -12.48 -12.63 -24.76
C MET A 24 -11.17 -12.03 -24.22
N LEU A 25 -10.25 -11.59 -25.07
CA LEU A 25 -9.02 -10.92 -24.65
C LEU A 25 -9.25 -9.56 -23.99
N ILE A 26 -10.28 -8.82 -24.41
CA ILE A 26 -10.64 -7.53 -23.81
C ILE A 26 -11.20 -7.72 -22.38
N PHE A 27 -11.91 -8.82 -22.10
CA PHE A 27 -12.45 -9.09 -20.77
C PHE A 27 -11.40 -9.51 -19.74
N ILE A 28 -10.24 -10.02 -20.15
CA ILE A 28 -9.16 -10.44 -19.25
C ILE A 28 -8.35 -9.23 -18.72
N SER A 29 -8.45 -8.06 -19.36
CA SER A 29 -7.63 -6.88 -19.05
C SER A 29 -8.15 -6.03 -17.90
N PHE A 30 -9.26 -6.36 -17.24
CA PHE A 30 -9.88 -5.53 -16.19
C PHE A 30 -9.84 -6.12 -14.78
N GLN A 31 -8.87 -6.99 -14.52
CA GLN A 31 -8.56 -7.33 -13.13
C GLN A 31 -7.51 -6.36 -12.58
N THR A 32 -7.86 -5.10 -12.44
CA THR A 32 -7.15 -4.23 -11.51
C THR A 32 -7.37 -4.84 -10.13
N LEU A 33 -6.34 -5.49 -9.60
CA LEU A 33 -6.26 -5.84 -8.19
C LEU A 33 -6.38 -4.53 -7.40
N ALA A 34 -7.60 -4.15 -7.07
CA ALA A 34 -7.87 -3.10 -6.12
C ALA A 34 -7.24 -3.57 -4.80
N GLN A 35 -6.03 -3.10 -4.51
CA GLN A 35 -5.43 -3.32 -3.20
C GLN A 35 -6.44 -2.82 -2.17
N THR A 36 -7.02 -3.74 -1.40
CA THR A 36 -7.96 -3.38 -0.34
C THR A 36 -7.25 -2.42 0.61
N LYS A 37 -7.74 -1.18 0.65
CA LYS A 37 -7.21 -0.16 1.56
C LYS A 37 -7.19 -0.74 2.97
N TRP A 38 -6.06 -0.61 3.63
CA TRP A 38 -5.97 -0.99 5.03
C TRP A 38 -6.58 0.11 5.87
N VAL A 39 -7.67 -0.20 6.53
CA VAL A 39 -8.42 0.73 7.39
C VAL A 39 -8.35 0.19 8.80
N ALA A 40 -7.99 1.03 9.75
CA ALA A 40 -8.06 0.71 11.17
C ALA A 40 -9.54 0.59 11.61
N PRO A 41 -9.84 -0.17 12.64
CA PRO A 41 -11.18 -0.18 13.22
C PRO A 41 -11.54 1.22 13.74
N LYS A 42 -12.84 1.56 13.72
CA LYS A 42 -13.31 2.90 14.06
C LYS A 42 -12.91 3.34 15.48
N GLU A 43 -12.84 2.40 16.38
CA GLU A 43 -12.45 2.60 17.78
C GLU A 43 -11.00 3.09 17.91
N ALA A 44 -10.15 2.84 16.91
CA ALA A 44 -8.80 3.38 16.90
C ALA A 44 -8.76 4.92 16.81
N ASP A 45 -9.79 5.54 16.24
CA ASP A 45 -9.87 7.00 16.13
C ASP A 45 -10.04 7.69 17.51
N ASP A 46 -10.51 6.94 18.51
CA ASP A 46 -10.69 7.43 19.89
C ASP A 46 -9.38 7.50 20.67
N LEU A 47 -8.34 6.79 20.20
CA LEU A 47 -7.01 6.82 20.82
C LEU A 47 -6.39 8.21 20.61
N LYS A 48 -5.95 8.82 21.71
CA LYS A 48 -5.33 10.15 21.69
C LYS A 48 -3.83 10.04 21.83
N ASN A 49 -3.11 10.73 20.96
CA ASN A 49 -1.66 10.81 21.02
C ASN A 49 -1.23 11.67 22.23
N PRO A 50 -0.53 11.10 23.22
CA PRO A 50 -0.11 11.85 24.41
C PRO A 50 1.14 12.71 24.17
N LEU A 51 1.81 12.61 23.01
CA LEU A 51 3.13 13.17 22.75
C LEU A 51 3.10 14.34 21.76
N VAL A 52 1.93 14.80 21.34
CA VAL A 52 1.79 15.88 20.34
C VAL A 52 2.67 17.08 20.72
N SER A 53 3.47 17.56 19.75
CA SER A 53 4.42 18.68 19.88
C SER A 53 5.62 18.41 20.82
N ASN A 54 5.91 17.17 21.17
CA ASN A 54 7.08 16.81 21.96
C ASN A 54 8.32 16.63 21.06
N THR A 55 9.27 17.57 21.10
CA THR A 55 10.47 17.52 20.27
C THR A 55 11.41 16.36 20.59
N ALA A 56 11.46 15.90 21.85
CA ALA A 56 12.25 14.74 22.23
C ALA A 56 11.62 13.45 21.63
N ALA A 57 10.30 13.31 21.76
CA ALA A 57 9.55 12.20 21.15
C ALA A 57 9.75 12.15 19.64
N LEU A 58 9.73 13.31 18.97
CA LEU A 58 9.98 13.40 17.54
C LEU A 58 11.37 12.88 17.13
N LYS A 59 12.41 13.19 17.91
CA LYS A 59 13.78 12.72 17.68
C LYS A 59 13.88 11.20 17.83
N GLU A 60 13.28 10.65 18.88
CA GLU A 60 13.26 9.20 19.10
C GLU A 60 12.44 8.49 18.01
N GLY A 61 11.27 9.02 17.64
CA GLY A 61 10.47 8.51 16.54
C GLY A 61 11.23 8.46 15.21
N LYS A 62 12.05 9.50 14.91
CA LYS A 62 12.94 9.49 13.76
C LYS A 62 13.96 8.36 13.83
N THR A 63 14.59 8.15 14.97
CA THR A 63 15.59 7.10 15.18
C THR A 63 14.98 5.71 14.96
N LEU A 64 13.81 5.46 15.53
CA LEU A 64 13.06 4.21 15.34
C LEU A 64 12.66 4.03 13.87
N TYR A 65 12.16 5.08 13.24
CA TYR A 65 11.72 5.02 11.83
C TYR A 65 12.87 4.67 10.89
N VAL A 66 14.01 5.31 11.05
CA VAL A 66 15.20 5.06 10.23
C VAL A 66 15.65 3.61 10.37
N SER A 67 15.63 3.07 11.58
CA SER A 67 16.12 1.72 11.85
C SER A 67 15.16 0.62 11.39
N TYR A 68 13.84 0.82 11.54
CA TYR A 68 12.86 -0.26 11.39
C TYR A 68 11.88 -0.06 10.24
N CYS A 69 11.60 1.17 9.83
CA CYS A 69 10.58 1.46 8.81
C CYS A 69 11.17 1.78 7.43
N THR A 70 12.33 2.47 7.42
CA THR A 70 13.02 2.90 6.18
C THR A 70 13.31 1.76 5.20
N PRO A 71 13.70 0.54 5.62
CA PRO A 71 13.96 -0.53 4.66
C PRO A 71 12.78 -0.80 3.71
N CYS A 72 11.55 -0.64 4.17
CA CYS A 72 10.34 -0.84 3.37
C CYS A 72 9.73 0.48 2.90
N HIS A 73 9.59 1.46 3.82
CA HIS A 73 8.87 2.70 3.53
C HIS A 73 9.74 3.81 2.91
N GLY A 74 11.07 3.66 2.92
CA GLY A 74 12.01 4.68 2.44
C GLY A 74 12.21 5.83 3.43
N GLU A 75 13.32 6.56 3.31
CA GLU A 75 13.66 7.67 4.21
C GLU A 75 12.63 8.80 4.21
N LYS A 76 12.00 9.03 3.05
CA LYS A 76 10.94 10.05 2.86
C LYS A 76 9.54 9.47 2.99
N GLY A 77 9.42 8.21 3.41
CA GLY A 77 8.15 7.53 3.61
C GLY A 77 7.36 7.23 2.35
N ARG A 78 7.98 7.19 1.16
CA ARG A 78 7.30 7.05 -0.14
C ARG A 78 6.94 5.61 -0.52
N GLY A 79 7.23 4.64 0.35
CA GLY A 79 7.07 3.22 0.05
C GLY A 79 8.09 2.72 -0.98
N ASP A 80 9.25 3.36 -1.02
CA ASP A 80 10.35 3.16 -1.96
C ASP A 80 11.65 2.69 -1.28
N GLY A 81 11.53 2.07 -0.11
CA GLY A 81 12.67 1.47 0.58
C GLY A 81 13.29 0.32 -0.21
N VAL A 82 14.54 0.00 0.11
CA VAL A 82 15.32 -1.02 -0.62
C VAL A 82 14.66 -2.41 -0.66
N ALA A 83 13.85 -2.74 0.35
CA ALA A 83 13.12 -4.00 0.41
C ALA A 83 11.75 -3.94 -0.30
N ALA A 84 11.26 -2.76 -0.68
CA ALA A 84 9.89 -2.58 -1.17
C ALA A 84 9.59 -3.41 -2.43
N ALA A 85 10.56 -3.54 -3.33
CA ALA A 85 10.40 -4.30 -4.58
C ALA A 85 10.24 -5.82 -4.36
N SER A 86 10.69 -6.35 -3.22
CA SER A 86 10.61 -7.77 -2.89
C SER A 86 9.33 -8.14 -2.13
N LEU A 87 8.50 -7.16 -1.77
CA LEU A 87 7.29 -7.41 -0.99
C LEU A 87 6.09 -7.72 -1.89
N SER A 88 5.23 -8.63 -1.44
CA SER A 88 3.98 -8.99 -2.12
C SER A 88 2.98 -7.83 -2.19
N THR A 89 3.11 -6.85 -1.32
CA THR A 89 2.27 -5.65 -1.25
C THR A 89 3.17 -4.43 -1.12
N LYS A 90 2.93 -3.43 -1.96
CA LYS A 90 3.69 -2.18 -1.91
C LYS A 90 3.49 -1.49 -0.54
N PRO A 91 4.58 -1.09 0.14
CA PRO A 91 4.47 -0.31 1.37
C PRO A 91 3.72 1.01 1.16
N ALA A 92 2.97 1.43 2.17
CA ALA A 92 2.25 2.69 2.11
C ALA A 92 3.19 3.89 1.95
N ASP A 93 2.78 4.88 1.15
CA ASP A 93 3.41 6.19 1.08
C ASP A 93 2.93 7.04 2.27
N HIS A 94 3.76 7.10 3.32
CA HIS A 94 3.48 7.88 4.53
C HIS A 94 3.36 9.38 4.25
N SER A 95 3.95 9.88 3.17
CA SER A 95 3.85 11.29 2.78
C SER A 95 2.56 11.62 2.03
N SER A 96 1.76 10.60 1.69
CA SER A 96 0.53 10.76 0.91
C SER A 96 -0.60 11.38 1.74
N GLU A 97 -1.48 12.11 1.06
CA GLU A 97 -2.69 12.65 1.66
C GLU A 97 -3.57 11.55 2.31
N TYR A 98 -3.61 10.36 1.71
CA TYR A 98 -4.36 9.22 2.24
C TYR A 98 -3.88 8.82 3.65
N VAL A 99 -2.57 8.70 3.87
CA VAL A 99 -2.01 8.37 5.19
C VAL A 99 -2.16 9.55 6.13
N GLN A 100 -1.87 10.75 5.67
CA GLN A 100 -1.87 11.95 6.52
C GLN A 100 -3.28 12.39 6.99
N LYS A 101 -4.35 11.95 6.31
CA LYS A 101 -5.74 12.17 6.73
C LYS A 101 -6.25 11.15 7.75
N GLN A 102 -5.57 10.05 7.98
CA GLN A 102 -5.95 9.11 9.03
C GLN A 102 -5.70 9.73 10.41
N SER A 103 -6.46 9.31 11.41
CA SER A 103 -6.21 9.75 12.79
C SER A 103 -4.87 9.22 13.32
N ASP A 104 -4.32 9.86 14.34
CA ASP A 104 -3.11 9.38 15.01
C ASP A 104 -3.35 7.99 15.62
N GLY A 105 -4.55 7.79 16.19
CA GLY A 105 -4.94 6.50 16.74
C GLY A 105 -5.01 5.40 15.69
N ALA A 106 -5.49 5.70 14.47
CA ALA A 106 -5.48 4.74 13.37
C ALA A 106 -4.06 4.34 12.98
N LEU A 107 -3.14 5.30 12.87
CA LEU A 107 -1.72 5.02 12.59
C LEU A 107 -1.07 4.22 13.72
N PHE A 108 -1.34 4.57 14.97
CA PHE A 108 -0.86 3.83 16.14
C PHE A 108 -1.35 2.38 16.11
N TRP A 109 -2.63 2.17 15.83
CA TRP A 109 -3.21 0.84 15.71
C TRP A 109 -2.54 0.03 14.60
N MET A 110 -2.34 0.62 13.43
CA MET A 110 -1.67 -0.06 12.30
C MET A 110 -0.24 -0.46 12.64
N ILE A 111 0.53 0.37 13.32
CA ILE A 111 1.88 0.05 13.79
C ILE A 111 1.81 -1.08 14.83
N THR A 112 0.81 -1.05 15.71
CA THR A 112 0.62 -2.03 16.77
C THR A 112 0.32 -3.42 16.21
N GLU A 113 -0.67 -3.53 15.33
CA GLU A 113 -1.19 -4.82 14.87
C GLU A 113 -0.45 -5.37 13.65
N GLY A 114 0.13 -4.50 12.83
CA GLY A 114 0.74 -4.91 11.57
C GLY A 114 -0.27 -5.50 10.59
N ARG A 115 0.17 -5.76 9.38
CA ARG A 115 -0.53 -6.54 8.36
C ARG A 115 0.48 -7.08 7.38
N ASN A 116 0.63 -8.41 7.29
CA ASN A 116 1.62 -9.04 6.40
C ASN A 116 1.65 -8.33 5.01
N PRO A 117 2.82 -7.92 4.53
CA PRO A 117 4.18 -8.19 5.04
C PRO A 117 4.69 -7.21 6.12
N MET A 118 3.94 -6.18 6.53
CA MET A 118 4.32 -5.29 7.63
C MET A 118 4.18 -6.02 8.98
N PRO A 119 5.25 -6.13 9.79
CA PRO A 119 5.18 -6.80 11.09
C PRO A 119 4.35 -6.01 12.10
N ALA A 120 3.84 -6.72 13.11
CA ALA A 120 3.24 -6.11 14.29
C ALA A 120 4.34 -5.66 15.27
N TYR A 121 4.27 -4.42 15.72
CA TYR A 121 5.29 -3.87 16.65
C TYR A 121 4.86 -3.87 18.12
N LYS A 122 3.70 -4.43 18.43
CA LYS A 122 3.17 -4.50 19.81
C LYS A 122 4.14 -5.11 20.83
N GLN A 123 4.87 -6.14 20.39
CA GLN A 123 5.81 -6.84 21.28
C GLN A 123 7.21 -6.24 21.25
N SER A 124 7.55 -5.50 20.21
CA SER A 124 8.90 -4.96 20.00
C SER A 124 9.06 -3.53 20.50
N PHE A 125 7.97 -2.77 20.56
CA PHE A 125 7.97 -1.37 20.97
C PHE A 125 6.93 -1.11 22.05
N SER A 126 7.31 -0.26 23.01
CA SER A 126 6.38 0.29 23.99
C SER A 126 5.30 1.16 23.31
N ASP A 127 4.21 1.44 24.02
CA ASP A 127 3.17 2.37 23.57
C ASP A 127 3.77 3.72 23.24
N GLN A 128 4.65 4.23 24.11
CA GLN A 128 5.36 5.49 23.86
C GLN A 128 6.13 5.47 22.54
N GLN A 129 6.94 4.46 22.30
CA GLN A 129 7.72 4.33 21.06
C GLN A 129 6.85 4.28 19.80
N ARG A 130 5.68 3.65 19.87
CA ARG A 130 4.74 3.63 18.75
C ARG A 130 4.10 5.00 18.51
N TRP A 131 3.81 5.78 19.56
CA TRP A 131 3.37 7.16 19.44
C TRP A 131 4.46 8.08 18.89
N GLU A 132 5.71 7.90 19.31
CA GLU A 132 6.88 8.59 18.75
C GLU A 132 7.01 8.35 17.23
N LEU A 133 6.76 7.11 16.77
CA LEU A 133 6.71 6.78 15.35
C LEU A 133 5.56 7.51 14.64
N VAL A 134 4.37 7.61 15.24
CA VAL A 134 3.24 8.37 14.67
C VAL A 134 3.64 9.84 14.49
N ASP A 135 4.23 10.47 15.50
CA ASP A 135 4.68 11.87 15.44
C ASP A 135 5.69 12.08 14.31
N TYR A 136 6.65 11.17 14.16
CA TYR A 136 7.60 11.27 13.06
C TYR A 136 6.95 11.10 11.68
N ILE A 137 6.03 10.15 11.52
CA ILE A 137 5.27 9.95 10.27
C ILE A 137 4.52 11.21 9.87
N ARG A 138 3.99 11.99 10.82
CA ARG A 138 3.34 13.28 10.52
C ARG A 138 4.29 14.29 9.87
N THR A 139 5.57 14.26 10.22
CA THR A 139 6.57 15.16 9.58
C THR A 139 6.87 14.82 8.13
N LEU A 140 6.52 13.62 7.69
CA LEU A 140 6.74 13.16 6.30
C LEU A 140 5.69 13.70 5.32
N ALA A 141 4.67 14.40 5.79
CA ALA A 141 3.65 15.02 4.95
C ALA A 141 4.28 15.81 3.80
N LYS A 142 3.78 15.61 2.58
CA LYS A 142 4.15 16.49 1.45
C LYS A 142 3.67 17.90 1.79
N ASN A 143 4.59 18.86 1.80
CA ASN A 143 4.21 20.26 1.87
C ASN A 143 3.38 20.59 0.62
N THR A 144 2.06 20.45 0.71
CA THR A 144 1.16 21.07 -0.25
C THR A 144 1.24 22.58 -0.03
N LYS A 145 2.16 23.26 -0.72
CA LYS A 145 2.06 24.72 -0.84
C LYS A 145 0.65 25.00 -1.34
N LYS A 146 -0.17 25.61 -0.49
CA LYS A 146 -1.40 26.24 -0.97
C LYS A 146 -0.99 27.26 -2.02
N ILE A 147 -1.37 26.98 -3.27
CA ILE A 147 -1.36 27.95 -4.36
C ILE A 147 -2.51 28.91 -4.11
#